data_f91e21465bdedbb0bc51703d5e613163
#
_entry.id   f91e21465bdedbb0bc51703d5e613163
#
_cell.length_a   1.000
_cell.length_b   1.000
_cell.length_c   1.000
_cell.angle_alpha   90.00
_cell.angle_beta   90.00
_cell.angle_gamma   90.00
#
_symmetry.space_group_name_H-M   'P 1'
#
loop_
_entity.id
_entity.type
_entity.pdbx_description
1 polymer ?
#
loop_
_entity_poly.entity_id
_entity_poly.type
_entity_poly.pdbx_seq_one_letter_code
_entity_poly.pdbx_strand_id
1 'polypeptide(L)'
;KLTDKVEFSQDSISFLQYGDAHIGMRAGEELTLEDSLYAVLLASANEVSYAVAESVGKQMGGDYNTFIEAMNEESDALGCTGSHWTNANGLHDEQHYTTAHDMALIGAAVYQKEAFRTIAQSLTHQIPPTNLVNEVRTVNQKHKMLWPQNANYYEYCKGGKTGYTDQARTTLVTMADNGELQLVAVVLYDFGSDAYTDTRAIFDYGFNNFSKVMLKDLEKADGVRSYKDEENAYVVLPPNVKFSDLKAEVKAKDGSVNEGTVTYTYEGQIVGKADVTLDNKKSVEKPTITKGTEKTGTTTDRKEKESRPVVLIAVVAVVLVLVTGAVAWIKYKQAKSRRHRRKRHRRKTSQKKKKP
;
A
#
# COMPACT_ATOMS: atom_id res chain seq x y z
N LYS A 1 24.69 2.15 -1.29
CA LYS A 1 24.64 3.56 -1.77
C LYS A 1 24.09 3.58 -3.19
N LEU A 2 23.53 4.71 -3.65
CA LEU A 2 23.02 4.84 -5.02
C LEU A 2 24.10 4.62 -6.10
N THR A 3 25.35 4.85 -5.75
CA THR A 3 26.52 4.63 -6.62
C THR A 3 27.04 3.18 -6.62
N ASP A 4 26.48 2.31 -5.79
CA ASP A 4 26.91 0.91 -5.73
C ASP A 4 26.56 0.21 -7.05
N LYS A 5 27.40 -0.75 -7.45
CA LYS A 5 27.20 -1.50 -8.69
C LYS A 5 26.18 -2.61 -8.50
N VAL A 6 25.34 -2.76 -9.50
CA VAL A 6 24.42 -3.88 -9.70
C VAL A 6 24.93 -4.66 -10.93
N GLU A 7 25.39 -5.87 -10.72
CA GLU A 7 25.84 -6.79 -11.76
C GLU A 7 24.70 -7.72 -12.16
N PHE A 8 24.52 -7.93 -13.45
CA PHE A 8 23.50 -8.81 -14.00
C PHE A 8 24.04 -10.23 -14.17
N SER A 9 23.56 -11.14 -13.34
CA SER A 9 23.86 -12.56 -13.46
C SER A 9 23.13 -13.19 -14.66
N GLN A 10 23.51 -14.40 -15.06
CA GLN A 10 22.75 -15.16 -16.04
C GLN A 10 21.32 -15.43 -15.54
N ASP A 11 21.13 -15.67 -14.25
CA ASP A 11 19.83 -15.95 -13.65
C ASP A 11 18.91 -14.74 -13.71
N SER A 12 19.46 -13.52 -13.55
CA SER A 12 18.67 -12.28 -13.66
C SER A 12 18.10 -12.03 -15.06
N ILE A 13 18.57 -12.74 -16.08
CA ILE A 13 18.15 -12.58 -17.48
C ILE A 13 17.32 -13.77 -17.97
N SER A 14 17.71 -15.01 -17.60
CA SER A 14 17.21 -16.24 -18.23
C SER A 14 15.74 -16.56 -17.91
N PHE A 15 15.16 -15.97 -16.85
CA PHE A 15 13.75 -16.19 -16.50
C PHE A 15 12.77 -15.38 -17.38
N LEU A 16 13.25 -14.36 -18.08
CA LEU A 16 12.39 -13.51 -18.91
C LEU A 16 11.66 -14.29 -20.00
N GLN A 17 10.38 -14.03 -20.14
CA GLN A 17 9.52 -14.58 -21.18
C GLN A 17 9.12 -13.52 -22.18
N TYR A 18 8.60 -13.97 -23.34
CA TYR A 18 8.08 -13.04 -24.34
C TYR A 18 6.92 -12.20 -23.77
N GLY A 19 7.08 -10.90 -23.86
CA GLY A 19 6.10 -9.94 -23.35
C GLY A 19 6.43 -9.36 -21.95
N ASP A 20 7.41 -9.92 -21.26
CA ASP A 20 7.86 -9.33 -19.99
C ASP A 20 8.52 -7.96 -20.23
N ALA A 21 8.28 -7.04 -19.29
CA ALA A 21 8.91 -5.73 -19.34
C ALA A 21 10.41 -5.83 -18.99
N HIS A 22 11.27 -5.36 -19.88
CA HIS A 22 12.72 -5.33 -19.70
C HIS A 22 13.37 -4.16 -20.46
N ILE A 23 14.63 -3.87 -20.21
CA ILE A 23 15.45 -2.85 -20.90
C ILE A 23 16.61 -3.47 -21.70
N GLY A 24 16.66 -4.80 -21.80
CA GLY A 24 17.61 -5.54 -22.62
C GLY A 24 19.00 -5.64 -22.03
N MET A 25 19.10 -5.86 -20.72
CA MET A 25 20.38 -6.10 -20.06
C MET A 25 20.98 -7.45 -20.45
N ARG A 26 22.29 -7.58 -20.32
CA ARG A 26 23.05 -8.79 -20.64
C ARG A 26 23.76 -9.30 -19.40
N ALA A 27 24.00 -10.62 -19.35
CA ALA A 27 24.80 -11.21 -18.27
C ALA A 27 26.21 -10.62 -18.24
N GLY A 28 26.70 -10.25 -17.06
CA GLY A 28 27.96 -9.55 -16.85
C GLY A 28 27.92 -8.03 -17.11
N GLU A 29 26.77 -7.49 -17.50
CA GLU A 29 26.58 -6.05 -17.61
C GLU A 29 26.40 -5.43 -16.20
N GLU A 30 26.80 -4.17 -16.02
CA GLU A 30 26.74 -3.46 -14.75
C GLU A 30 26.00 -2.15 -14.90
N LEU A 31 25.13 -1.84 -13.93
CA LEU A 31 24.54 -0.51 -13.72
C LEU A 31 24.90 0.03 -12.34
N THR A 32 24.69 1.34 -12.13
CA THR A 32 24.59 1.87 -10.76
C THR A 32 23.27 1.44 -10.14
N LEU A 33 23.19 1.39 -8.81
CA LEU A 33 21.92 1.17 -8.12
C LEU A 33 20.90 2.27 -8.48
N GLU A 34 21.33 3.51 -8.65
CA GLU A 34 20.48 4.61 -9.08
C GLU A 34 19.85 4.36 -10.45
N ASP A 35 20.66 4.06 -11.48
CA ASP A 35 20.16 3.74 -12.83
C ASP A 35 19.23 2.52 -12.81
N SER A 36 19.56 1.52 -11.98
CA SER A 36 18.73 0.34 -11.79
C SER A 36 17.37 0.70 -11.19
N LEU A 37 17.31 1.58 -10.19
CA LEU A 37 16.03 2.03 -9.61
C LEU A 37 15.21 2.85 -10.60
N TYR A 38 15.83 3.66 -11.46
CA TYR A 38 15.14 4.32 -12.58
C TYR A 38 14.55 3.29 -13.55
N ALA A 39 15.30 2.26 -13.92
CA ALA A 39 14.81 1.20 -14.81
C ALA A 39 13.63 0.43 -14.19
N VAL A 40 13.70 0.12 -12.90
CA VAL A 40 12.61 -0.56 -12.16
C VAL A 40 11.35 0.31 -12.08
N LEU A 41 11.48 1.57 -11.68
CA LEU A 41 10.32 2.42 -11.42
C LEU A 41 9.69 2.96 -12.70
N LEU A 42 10.49 3.38 -13.69
CA LEU A 42 9.97 3.98 -14.92
C LEU A 42 9.60 2.94 -15.97
N ALA A 43 10.51 2.01 -16.28
CA ALA A 43 10.33 1.00 -17.32
C ALA A 43 9.70 -0.30 -16.83
N SER A 44 9.65 -0.52 -15.50
CA SER A 44 9.18 -1.79 -14.92
C SER A 44 10.03 -2.98 -15.35
N ALA A 45 11.36 -2.81 -15.42
CA ALA A 45 12.30 -3.80 -15.91
C ALA A 45 12.44 -4.97 -14.93
N ASN A 46 11.97 -6.15 -15.32
CA ASN A 46 11.91 -7.33 -14.45
C ASN A 46 13.32 -7.88 -14.14
N GLU A 47 14.20 -7.94 -15.16
CA GLU A 47 15.58 -8.39 -15.00
C GLU A 47 16.37 -7.47 -14.07
N VAL A 48 16.07 -6.17 -14.11
CA VAL A 48 16.74 -5.20 -13.24
C VAL A 48 16.28 -5.38 -11.81
N SER A 49 14.98 -5.61 -11.56
CA SER A 49 14.46 -5.91 -10.22
C SER A 49 15.12 -7.14 -9.62
N TYR A 50 15.31 -8.19 -10.44
CA TYR A 50 16.00 -9.39 -10.01
C TYR A 50 17.48 -9.11 -9.65
N ALA A 51 18.22 -8.44 -10.55
CA ALA A 51 19.62 -8.12 -10.32
C ALA A 51 19.87 -7.23 -9.11
N VAL A 52 18.97 -6.26 -8.86
CA VAL A 52 19.00 -5.44 -7.63
C VAL A 52 18.81 -6.31 -6.40
N ALA A 53 17.80 -7.19 -6.39
CA ALA A 53 17.54 -8.08 -5.28
C ALA A 53 18.74 -9.02 -5.01
N GLU A 54 19.32 -9.59 -6.05
CA GLU A 54 20.51 -10.44 -5.95
C GLU A 54 21.72 -9.67 -5.41
N SER A 55 21.97 -8.46 -5.93
CA SER A 55 23.11 -7.62 -5.51
C SER A 55 22.97 -7.15 -4.06
N VAL A 56 21.77 -6.74 -3.65
CA VAL A 56 21.51 -6.32 -2.27
C VAL A 56 21.54 -7.51 -1.32
N GLY A 57 20.97 -8.66 -1.70
CA GLY A 57 21.02 -9.89 -0.92
C GLY A 57 22.47 -10.35 -0.65
N LYS A 58 23.35 -10.26 -1.66
CA LYS A 58 24.79 -10.49 -1.48
C LYS A 58 25.44 -9.51 -0.48
N GLN A 59 25.07 -8.22 -0.53
CA GLN A 59 25.56 -7.23 0.44
C GLN A 59 25.06 -7.51 1.86
N MET A 60 23.89 -8.14 2.01
CA MET A 60 23.35 -8.59 3.29
C MET A 60 24.02 -9.89 3.80
N GLY A 61 24.92 -10.46 3.04
CA GLY A 61 25.68 -11.68 3.41
C GLY A 61 25.02 -12.98 2.94
N GLY A 62 24.04 -12.91 2.05
CA GLY A 62 23.32 -14.06 1.49
C GLY A 62 23.20 -14.00 -0.03
N ASP A 63 22.00 -14.17 -0.54
CA ASP A 63 21.68 -14.26 -1.96
C ASP A 63 20.36 -13.55 -2.31
N TYR A 64 19.80 -13.84 -3.48
CA TYR A 64 18.50 -13.36 -3.92
C TYR A 64 17.39 -13.67 -2.90
N ASN A 65 17.36 -14.87 -2.32
CA ASN A 65 16.32 -15.28 -1.38
C ASN A 65 16.43 -14.50 -0.06
N THR A 66 17.65 -14.19 0.37
CA THR A 66 17.86 -13.31 1.55
C THR A 66 17.19 -11.94 1.36
N PHE A 67 17.21 -11.39 0.13
CA PHE A 67 16.48 -10.16 -0.15
C PHE A 67 14.96 -10.36 -0.12
N ILE A 68 14.44 -11.48 -0.65
CA ILE A 68 13.00 -11.78 -0.59
C ILE A 68 12.53 -11.97 0.85
N GLU A 69 13.31 -12.64 1.69
CA GLU A 69 13.04 -12.73 3.13
C GLU A 69 12.97 -11.35 3.78
N ALA A 70 13.94 -10.47 3.48
CA ALA A 70 13.93 -9.10 3.98
C ALA A 70 12.73 -8.27 3.48
N MET A 71 12.23 -8.50 2.26
CA MET A 71 10.98 -7.88 1.78
C MET A 71 9.78 -8.30 2.64
N ASN A 72 9.68 -9.58 3.02
CA ASN A 72 8.61 -10.07 3.89
C ASN A 72 8.75 -9.50 5.31
N GLU A 73 9.95 -9.51 5.90
CA GLU A 73 10.23 -8.95 7.22
C GLU A 73 9.90 -7.45 7.29
N GLU A 74 10.26 -6.66 6.26
CA GLU A 74 9.93 -5.23 6.21
C GLU A 74 8.42 -5.01 6.09
N SER A 75 7.72 -5.84 5.32
CA SER A 75 6.26 -5.79 5.22
C SER A 75 5.59 -6.07 6.57
N ASP A 76 6.04 -7.09 7.30
CA ASP A 76 5.56 -7.39 8.65
C ASP A 76 5.83 -6.22 9.62
N ALA A 77 7.03 -5.62 9.55
CA ALA A 77 7.42 -4.47 10.37
C ALA A 77 6.55 -3.23 10.08
N LEU A 78 6.08 -3.06 8.85
CA LEU A 78 5.13 -2.01 8.44
C LEU A 78 3.70 -2.30 8.89
N GLY A 79 3.41 -3.52 9.38
CA GLY A 79 2.07 -3.94 9.80
C GLY A 79 1.22 -4.54 8.68
N CYS A 80 1.83 -4.98 7.58
CA CYS A 80 1.13 -5.70 6.51
C CYS A 80 0.74 -7.10 7.01
N THR A 81 -0.54 -7.41 7.00
CA THR A 81 -1.06 -8.68 7.53
C THR A 81 -1.64 -9.61 6.45
N GLY A 82 -1.71 -9.14 5.23
CA GLY A 82 -2.32 -9.85 4.09
C GLY A 82 -1.40 -9.87 2.86
N SER A 83 -0.07 -9.84 3.05
CA SER A 83 0.90 -9.83 1.97
C SER A 83 1.95 -10.90 2.14
N HIS A 84 2.43 -11.44 1.02
CA HIS A 84 3.57 -12.35 0.98
C HIS A 84 4.29 -12.20 -0.37
N TRP A 85 5.61 -12.12 -0.33
CA TRP A 85 6.47 -11.87 -1.48
C TRP A 85 7.32 -13.09 -1.78
N THR A 86 7.32 -13.54 -3.04
CA THR A 86 8.12 -14.67 -3.55
C THR A 86 9.16 -14.23 -4.56
N ASN A 87 9.04 -13.02 -5.10
CA ASN A 87 9.97 -12.47 -6.08
C ASN A 87 10.03 -10.94 -6.00
N ALA A 88 11.08 -10.35 -6.57
CA ALA A 88 11.33 -8.91 -6.52
C ALA A 88 10.71 -8.13 -7.69
N ASN A 89 10.16 -8.79 -8.70
CA ASN A 89 9.66 -8.16 -9.92
C ASN A 89 8.13 -8.13 -10.03
N GLY A 90 7.41 -8.90 -9.19
CA GLY A 90 5.97 -8.95 -9.19
C GLY A 90 5.36 -9.83 -10.28
N LEU A 91 6.14 -10.69 -10.93
CA LEU A 91 5.61 -11.73 -11.81
C LEU A 91 4.75 -12.70 -11.01
N HIS A 92 3.74 -13.27 -11.67
CA HIS A 92 2.76 -14.09 -11.00
C HIS A 92 3.35 -15.35 -10.36
N ASP A 93 2.98 -15.54 -9.11
CA ASP A 93 3.13 -16.76 -8.34
C ASP A 93 1.90 -16.88 -7.41
N GLU A 94 1.42 -18.10 -7.17
CA GLU A 94 0.23 -18.32 -6.32
C GLU A 94 0.46 -17.90 -4.87
N GLN A 95 1.71 -17.88 -4.42
CA GLN A 95 2.12 -17.43 -3.09
C GLN A 95 2.52 -15.95 -3.04
N HIS A 96 2.48 -15.23 -4.18
CA HIS A 96 2.78 -13.80 -4.27
C HIS A 96 1.47 -13.00 -4.26
N TYR A 97 1.10 -12.47 -3.11
CA TYR A 97 -0.16 -11.77 -2.92
C TYR A 97 -0.06 -10.59 -1.97
N THR A 98 -1.02 -9.69 -2.07
CA THR A 98 -1.11 -8.49 -1.23
C THR A 98 -2.55 -8.00 -1.11
N THR A 99 -2.76 -6.99 -0.27
CA THR A 99 -4.01 -6.24 -0.15
C THR A 99 -3.81 -4.77 -0.51
N ALA A 100 -4.90 -4.07 -0.83
CA ALA A 100 -4.82 -2.62 -1.09
C ALA A 100 -4.37 -1.85 0.17
N HIS A 101 -4.77 -2.29 1.34
CA HIS A 101 -4.34 -1.71 2.62
C HIS A 101 -2.81 -1.85 2.82
N ASP A 102 -2.27 -3.05 2.63
CA ASP A 102 -0.85 -3.30 2.84
C ASP A 102 0.01 -2.54 1.82
N MET A 103 -0.43 -2.50 0.54
CA MET A 103 0.25 -1.68 -0.47
C MET A 103 0.18 -0.18 -0.17
N ALA A 104 -0.86 0.30 0.51
CA ALA A 104 -0.92 1.69 0.97
C ALA A 104 0.08 1.96 2.11
N LEU A 105 0.27 1.01 3.05
CA LEU A 105 1.30 1.11 4.08
C LEU A 105 2.72 1.15 3.48
N ILE A 106 3.02 0.24 2.54
CA ILE A 106 4.29 0.21 1.82
C ILE A 106 4.48 1.50 1.02
N GLY A 107 3.44 1.95 0.31
CA GLY A 107 3.46 3.20 -0.44
C GLY A 107 3.75 4.41 0.44
N ALA A 108 3.13 4.50 1.61
CA ALA A 108 3.38 5.57 2.58
C ALA A 108 4.82 5.53 3.12
N ALA A 109 5.35 4.34 3.43
CA ALA A 109 6.70 4.18 3.94
C ALA A 109 7.76 4.55 2.89
N VAL A 110 7.62 4.08 1.64
CA VAL A 110 8.58 4.37 0.58
C VAL A 110 8.53 5.84 0.14
N TYR A 111 7.37 6.50 0.21
CA TYR A 111 7.23 7.92 -0.11
C TYR A 111 8.01 8.84 0.85
N GLN A 112 8.35 8.38 2.07
CA GLN A 112 9.24 9.11 2.97
C GLN A 112 10.70 9.15 2.48
N LYS A 113 11.09 8.28 1.55
CA LYS A 113 12.45 8.23 1.02
C LYS A 113 12.62 9.25 -0.11
N GLU A 114 13.55 10.18 0.05
CA GLU A 114 13.81 11.25 -0.94
C GLU A 114 14.18 10.67 -2.31
N ALA A 115 15.06 9.68 -2.35
CA ALA A 115 15.45 9.01 -3.60
C ALA A 115 14.24 8.42 -4.35
N PHE A 116 13.30 7.80 -3.63
CA PHE A 116 12.07 7.31 -4.25
C PHE A 116 11.26 8.45 -4.86
N ARG A 117 11.03 9.54 -4.12
CA ARG A 117 10.26 10.69 -4.63
C ARG A 117 10.90 11.27 -5.88
N THR A 118 12.23 11.43 -5.90
CA THR A 118 12.97 11.95 -7.05
C THR A 118 12.79 11.06 -8.28
N ILE A 119 13.01 9.76 -8.12
CA ILE A 119 12.93 8.80 -9.24
C ILE A 119 11.49 8.63 -9.71
N ALA A 120 10.53 8.44 -8.80
CA ALA A 120 9.14 8.16 -9.15
C ALA A 120 8.45 9.32 -9.89
N GLN A 121 8.88 10.57 -9.68
CA GLN A 121 8.37 11.76 -10.37
C GLN A 121 9.02 12.01 -11.73
N SER A 122 10.14 11.35 -12.04
CA SER A 122 10.86 11.56 -13.29
C SER A 122 10.08 10.99 -14.47
N LEU A 123 9.95 11.76 -15.53
CA LEU A 123 9.26 11.32 -16.76
C LEU A 123 10.15 10.45 -17.64
N THR A 124 11.44 10.76 -17.68
CA THR A 124 12.44 10.05 -18.48
C THR A 124 13.75 10.00 -17.72
N HIS A 125 14.56 8.98 -18.01
CA HIS A 125 15.94 8.88 -17.52
C HIS A 125 16.82 8.25 -18.60
N GLN A 126 18.06 8.73 -18.72
CA GLN A 126 19.05 8.20 -19.67
C GLN A 126 20.10 7.41 -18.89
N ILE A 127 20.12 6.11 -19.10
CA ILE A 127 21.16 5.21 -18.58
C ILE A 127 22.36 5.32 -19.53
N PRO A 128 23.54 5.69 -19.02
CA PRO A 128 24.74 5.85 -19.86
C PRO A 128 25.21 4.51 -20.43
N PRO A 129 26.18 4.51 -21.37
CA PRO A 129 26.86 3.31 -21.80
C PRO A 129 27.40 2.51 -20.61
N THR A 130 27.33 1.17 -20.73
CA THR A 130 27.77 0.24 -19.69
C THR A 130 29.12 -0.39 -20.06
N ASN A 131 29.61 -1.28 -19.22
CA ASN A 131 30.82 -2.07 -19.51
C ASN A 131 30.71 -2.97 -20.76
N LEU A 132 29.48 -3.35 -21.18
CA LEU A 132 29.25 -4.25 -22.32
C LEU A 132 28.51 -3.62 -23.50
N VAL A 133 27.82 -2.49 -23.30
CA VAL A 133 26.98 -1.86 -24.31
C VAL A 133 27.31 -0.36 -24.39
N ASN A 134 27.73 0.08 -25.59
CA ASN A 134 28.14 1.47 -25.84
C ASN A 134 26.98 2.38 -26.30
N GLU A 135 25.76 2.01 -25.97
CA GLU A 135 24.56 2.76 -26.33
C GLU A 135 23.86 3.31 -25.07
N VAL A 136 23.35 4.53 -25.16
CA VAL A 136 22.51 5.11 -24.13
C VAL A 136 21.12 4.47 -24.20
N ARG A 137 20.63 3.99 -23.08
CA ARG A 137 19.24 3.52 -22.97
C ARG A 137 18.38 4.63 -22.36
N THR A 138 17.26 4.95 -23.01
CA THR A 138 16.27 5.89 -22.46
C THR A 138 15.11 5.10 -21.89
N VAL A 139 14.86 5.25 -20.58
CA VAL A 139 13.70 4.69 -19.91
C VAL A 139 12.64 5.77 -19.69
N ASN A 140 11.38 5.42 -19.90
CA ASN A 140 10.25 6.35 -19.82
C ASN A 140 9.25 5.90 -18.77
N GLN A 141 8.69 6.87 -18.06
CA GLN A 141 7.67 6.65 -17.03
C GLN A 141 6.39 6.05 -17.62
N LYS A 142 5.95 4.92 -17.07
CA LYS A 142 4.70 4.26 -17.47
C LYS A 142 3.46 4.79 -16.76
N HIS A 143 3.62 5.54 -15.68
CA HIS A 143 2.52 6.08 -14.89
C HIS A 143 1.87 7.28 -15.57
N LYS A 144 0.71 7.08 -16.19
CA LYS A 144 0.07 8.08 -17.07
C LYS A 144 -0.39 9.35 -16.37
N MET A 145 -0.64 9.30 -15.04
CA MET A 145 -1.07 10.49 -14.28
C MET A 145 0.03 11.54 -14.13
N LEU A 146 1.30 11.23 -14.45
CA LEU A 146 2.42 12.17 -14.43
C LEU A 146 2.59 12.97 -15.73
N TRP A 147 2.03 12.48 -16.84
CA TRP A 147 2.25 13.07 -18.15
C TRP A 147 1.23 14.17 -18.43
N PRO A 148 1.62 15.46 -18.51
CA PRO A 148 0.67 16.57 -18.72
C PRO A 148 -0.17 16.47 -19.99
N GLN A 149 0.32 15.78 -21.03
CA GLN A 149 -0.38 15.60 -22.31
C GLN A 149 -1.31 14.37 -22.31
N ASN A 150 -1.29 13.56 -21.25
CA ASN A 150 -2.13 12.35 -21.15
C ASN A 150 -3.51 12.71 -20.59
N ALA A 151 -4.55 12.06 -21.09
CA ALA A 151 -5.93 12.25 -20.60
C ALA A 151 -6.08 11.87 -19.12
N ASN A 152 -5.20 11.04 -18.59
CA ASN A 152 -5.19 10.63 -17.18
C ASN A 152 -4.36 11.55 -16.28
N TYR A 153 -3.79 12.65 -16.81
CA TYR A 153 -2.97 13.56 -16.01
C TYR A 153 -3.70 14.04 -14.75
N TYR A 154 -2.99 14.02 -13.62
CA TYR A 154 -3.50 14.51 -12.34
C TYR A 154 -2.45 15.43 -11.71
N GLU A 155 -2.79 16.69 -11.54
CA GLU A 155 -1.83 17.74 -11.15
C GLU A 155 -1.14 17.48 -9.80
N TYR A 156 -1.82 16.81 -8.87
CA TYR A 156 -1.25 16.47 -7.56
C TYR A 156 -0.45 15.17 -7.55
N CYS A 157 -0.41 14.42 -8.65
CA CYS A 157 0.32 13.15 -8.72
C CYS A 157 1.83 13.36 -8.52
N LYS A 158 2.39 12.58 -7.61
CA LYS A 158 3.83 12.56 -7.29
C LYS A 158 4.50 11.22 -7.67
N GLY A 159 3.89 10.47 -8.55
CA GLY A 159 4.41 9.19 -9.00
C GLY A 159 3.76 7.99 -8.35
N GLY A 160 4.39 6.85 -8.57
CA GLY A 160 3.90 5.56 -8.10
C GLY A 160 4.35 4.43 -9.01
N LYS A 161 3.65 3.32 -9.00
CA LYS A 161 3.98 2.13 -9.79
C LYS A 161 2.74 1.50 -10.41
N THR A 162 2.82 1.22 -11.70
CA THR A 162 1.84 0.43 -12.45
C THR A 162 2.21 -1.06 -12.41
N GLY A 163 1.23 -1.94 -12.43
CA GLY A 163 1.42 -3.37 -12.57
C GLY A 163 0.37 -4.02 -13.44
N TYR A 164 0.74 -5.14 -14.06
CA TYR A 164 -0.18 -5.98 -14.81
C TYR A 164 0.34 -7.41 -14.87
N THR A 165 -0.53 -8.35 -14.56
CA THR A 165 -0.44 -9.76 -14.95
C THR A 165 -1.85 -10.22 -15.39
N ASP A 166 -1.94 -11.33 -16.10
CA ASP A 166 -3.26 -11.85 -16.49
C ASP A 166 -4.13 -12.21 -15.28
N GLN A 167 -3.52 -12.59 -14.18
CA GLN A 167 -4.18 -12.95 -12.93
C GLN A 167 -4.56 -11.71 -12.11
N ALA A 168 -3.62 -10.77 -11.91
CA ALA A 168 -3.83 -9.57 -11.11
C ALA A 168 -4.58 -8.46 -11.86
N ARG A 169 -4.65 -8.51 -13.20
CA ARG A 169 -5.17 -7.42 -14.03
C ARG A 169 -4.35 -6.14 -13.85
N THR A 170 -4.95 -4.99 -14.10
CA THR A 170 -4.30 -3.71 -13.87
C THR A 170 -4.26 -3.39 -12.40
N THR A 171 -3.08 -3.06 -11.91
CA THR A 171 -2.86 -2.58 -10.54
C THR A 171 -2.15 -1.24 -10.58
N LEU A 172 -2.46 -0.37 -9.64
CA LEU A 172 -1.90 0.97 -9.58
C LEU A 172 -1.72 1.39 -8.12
N VAL A 173 -0.50 1.77 -7.76
CA VAL A 173 -0.19 2.47 -6.51
C VAL A 173 0.27 3.86 -6.89
N THR A 174 -0.38 4.88 -6.37
CA THR A 174 -0.09 6.28 -6.72
C THR A 174 0.02 7.12 -5.47
N MET A 175 0.99 8.01 -5.44
CA MET A 175 1.16 9.04 -4.43
C MET A 175 0.71 10.38 -4.98
N ALA A 176 0.01 11.16 -4.16
CA ALA A 176 -0.42 12.51 -4.50
C ALA A 176 -0.19 13.48 -3.33
N ASP A 177 0.10 14.74 -3.65
CA ASP A 177 0.35 15.80 -2.69
C ASP A 177 -0.23 17.11 -3.25
N ASN A 178 -1.24 17.66 -2.57
CA ASN A 178 -1.88 18.93 -2.91
C ASN A 178 -1.30 20.14 -2.13
N GLY A 179 -0.22 19.92 -1.37
CA GLY A 179 0.40 20.92 -0.49
C GLY A 179 -0.13 20.91 0.95
N GLU A 180 -1.31 20.35 1.19
CA GLU A 180 -1.90 20.19 2.53
C GLU A 180 -1.84 18.75 3.01
N LEU A 181 -2.23 17.82 2.15
CA LEU A 181 -2.24 16.38 2.42
C LEU A 181 -1.38 15.62 1.43
N GLN A 182 -0.71 14.58 1.94
CA GLN A 182 -0.04 13.56 1.16
C GLN A 182 -0.86 12.27 1.27
N LEU A 183 -1.26 11.71 0.15
CA LEU A 183 -2.11 10.55 0.08
C LEU A 183 -1.49 9.45 -0.78
N VAL A 184 -1.78 8.21 -0.44
CA VAL A 184 -1.50 7.03 -1.27
C VAL A 184 -2.82 6.40 -1.66
N ALA A 185 -3.06 6.24 -2.96
CA ALA A 185 -4.18 5.49 -3.49
C ALA A 185 -3.70 4.17 -4.08
N VAL A 186 -4.43 3.09 -3.81
CA VAL A 186 -4.15 1.75 -4.31
C VAL A 186 -5.38 1.19 -4.99
N VAL A 187 -5.21 0.79 -6.25
CA VAL A 187 -6.24 0.12 -7.05
C VAL A 187 -5.69 -1.24 -7.47
N LEU A 188 -6.40 -2.31 -7.16
CA LEU A 188 -6.03 -3.68 -7.49
C LEU A 188 -7.14 -4.36 -8.29
N TYR A 189 -6.74 -5.25 -9.22
CA TYR A 189 -7.66 -6.07 -10.03
C TYR A 189 -8.63 -5.26 -10.88
N ASP A 190 -8.15 -4.23 -11.54
CA ASP A 190 -8.94 -3.33 -12.36
C ASP A 190 -8.67 -3.51 -13.87
N PHE A 191 -9.34 -2.74 -14.73
CA PHE A 191 -9.32 -2.91 -16.16
C PHE A 191 -8.73 -1.69 -16.89
N GLY A 192 -7.50 -1.84 -17.37
CA GLY A 192 -6.89 -0.86 -18.29
C GLY A 192 -6.84 0.56 -17.76
N SER A 193 -7.57 1.49 -18.39
CA SER A 193 -7.60 2.90 -18.02
C SER A 193 -8.50 3.21 -16.83
N ASP A 194 -9.40 2.31 -16.45
CA ASP A 194 -10.35 2.54 -15.34
C ASP A 194 -9.59 2.70 -14.02
N ALA A 195 -8.45 2.00 -13.85
CA ALA A 195 -7.57 2.17 -12.71
C ALA A 195 -7.13 3.63 -12.47
N TYR A 196 -6.94 4.42 -13.51
CA TYR A 196 -6.59 5.85 -13.38
C TYR A 196 -7.79 6.70 -12.98
N THR A 197 -8.98 6.37 -13.51
CA THR A 197 -10.23 7.05 -13.17
C THR A 197 -10.57 6.80 -11.70
N ASP A 198 -10.45 5.55 -11.25
CA ASP A 198 -10.72 5.15 -9.88
C ASP A 198 -9.68 5.73 -8.91
N THR A 199 -8.40 5.75 -9.29
CA THR A 199 -7.35 6.41 -8.51
C THR A 199 -7.64 7.92 -8.34
N ARG A 200 -8.07 8.62 -9.40
CA ARG A 200 -8.48 10.03 -9.32
C ARG A 200 -9.65 10.21 -8.34
N ALA A 201 -10.69 9.38 -8.46
CA ALA A 201 -11.86 9.46 -7.60
C ALA A 201 -11.50 9.26 -6.12
N ILE A 202 -10.58 8.33 -5.82
CA ILE A 202 -10.06 8.10 -4.47
C ILE A 202 -9.33 9.35 -3.94
N PHE A 203 -8.47 9.97 -4.75
CA PHE A 203 -7.76 11.19 -4.34
C PHE A 203 -8.70 12.38 -4.17
N ASP A 204 -9.61 12.61 -5.11
CA ASP A 204 -10.59 13.69 -5.01
C ASP A 204 -11.46 13.53 -3.76
N TYR A 205 -11.88 12.29 -3.44
CA TYR A 205 -12.56 12.00 -2.19
C TYR A 205 -11.68 12.29 -0.96
N GLY A 206 -10.42 11.83 -0.98
CA GLY A 206 -9.49 12.04 0.13
C GLY A 206 -9.22 13.52 0.40
N PHE A 207 -8.86 14.28 -0.64
CA PHE A 207 -8.57 15.72 -0.50
C PHE A 207 -9.79 16.57 -0.13
N ASN A 208 -10.99 16.18 -0.57
CA ASN A 208 -12.21 16.93 -0.27
C ASN A 208 -12.84 16.59 1.09
N ASN A 209 -12.51 15.42 1.67
CA ASN A 209 -13.18 14.93 2.86
C ASN A 209 -12.28 14.75 4.08
N PHE A 210 -10.99 14.98 3.96
CA PHE A 210 -10.07 14.83 5.08
C PHE A 210 -9.22 16.08 5.24
N SER A 211 -8.89 16.41 6.49
CA SER A 211 -8.04 17.54 6.81
C SER A 211 -6.94 17.17 7.78
N LYS A 212 -5.78 17.82 7.61
CA LYS A 212 -4.62 17.71 8.49
C LYS A 212 -4.81 18.64 9.70
N VAL A 213 -4.69 18.07 10.89
CA VAL A 213 -4.75 18.84 12.14
C VAL A 213 -3.44 18.68 12.88
N MET A 214 -2.71 19.80 13.06
CA MET A 214 -1.41 19.81 13.72
C MET A 214 -1.56 19.57 15.20
N LEU A 215 -0.72 18.70 15.77
CA LEU A 215 -0.76 18.32 17.17
C LEU A 215 -0.10 19.35 18.11
N LYS A 216 0.80 20.20 17.59
CA LYS A 216 1.56 21.16 18.38
C LYS A 216 0.69 22.14 19.16
N ASP A 217 -0.48 22.50 18.61
CA ASP A 217 -1.41 23.48 19.17
C ASP A 217 -2.55 22.84 19.99
N LEU A 218 -2.50 21.51 20.19
CA LEU A 218 -3.53 20.75 20.86
C LEU A 218 -3.06 20.20 22.21
N GLU A 219 -4.03 19.82 23.05
CA GLU A 219 -3.75 19.15 24.30
C GLU A 219 -3.04 17.82 24.07
N LYS A 220 -1.94 17.61 24.77
CA LYS A 220 -1.14 16.40 24.63
C LYS A 220 -1.83 15.22 25.33
N ALA A 221 -1.68 14.03 24.77
CA ALA A 221 -2.14 12.81 25.41
C ALA A 221 -1.46 12.58 26.78
N ASP A 222 -2.17 11.93 27.71
CA ASP A 222 -1.64 11.66 29.06
C ASP A 222 -0.31 10.88 28.96
N GLY A 223 0.71 11.36 29.68
CA GLY A 223 2.05 10.80 29.66
C GLY A 223 2.97 11.33 28.53
N VAL A 224 2.49 12.18 27.64
CA VAL A 224 3.27 12.83 26.59
C VAL A 224 3.76 14.21 27.07
N ARG A 225 5.10 14.35 27.13
CA ARG A 225 5.74 15.64 27.44
C ARG A 225 5.84 16.56 26.22
N SER A 226 6.33 16.03 25.11
CA SER A 226 6.48 16.74 23.83
C SER A 226 6.48 15.80 22.65
N TYR A 227 6.09 16.27 21.49
CA TYR A 227 6.35 15.58 20.22
C TYR A 227 7.82 15.79 19.83
N LYS A 228 8.49 14.78 19.27
CA LYS A 228 9.90 14.91 18.85
C LYS A 228 10.06 15.79 17.62
N ASP A 229 9.08 15.77 16.74
CA ASP A 229 8.97 16.60 15.56
C ASP A 229 7.61 17.31 15.58
N GLU A 230 7.54 18.45 16.27
CA GLU A 230 6.31 19.22 16.45
C GLU A 230 5.75 19.77 15.13
N GLU A 231 6.62 20.07 14.17
CA GLU A 231 6.21 20.61 12.86
C GLU A 231 5.62 19.54 11.93
N ASN A 232 5.91 18.27 12.18
CA ASN A 232 5.38 17.16 11.39
C ASN A 232 4.47 16.20 12.20
N ALA A 233 4.17 16.54 13.45
CA ALA A 233 3.21 15.79 14.26
C ALA A 233 1.77 16.25 13.94
N TYR A 234 0.96 15.37 13.34
CA TYR A 234 -0.42 15.67 12.95
C TYR A 234 -1.30 14.42 12.99
N VAL A 235 -2.61 14.67 12.96
CA VAL A 235 -3.65 13.66 12.67
C VAL A 235 -4.40 14.06 11.40
N VAL A 236 -4.98 13.07 10.71
CA VAL A 236 -5.85 13.30 9.54
C VAL A 236 -7.27 12.92 9.93
N LEU A 237 -8.17 13.89 9.88
CA LEU A 237 -9.54 13.73 10.37
C LEU A 237 -10.56 13.85 9.23
N PRO A 238 -11.60 13.01 9.23
CA PRO A 238 -12.76 13.19 8.36
C PRO A 238 -13.61 14.38 8.81
N PRO A 239 -14.56 14.85 7.99
CA PRO A 239 -15.44 15.96 8.32
C PRO A 239 -16.20 15.69 9.64
N ASN A 240 -16.37 16.74 10.45
CA ASN A 240 -17.14 16.72 11.71
C ASN A 240 -16.54 15.89 12.84
N VAL A 241 -15.36 15.28 12.67
CA VAL A 241 -14.62 14.62 13.75
C VAL A 241 -13.67 15.62 14.40
N LYS A 242 -13.76 15.72 15.73
CA LYS A 242 -12.90 16.60 16.52
C LYS A 242 -11.74 15.80 17.12
N PHE A 243 -10.65 16.48 17.43
CA PHE A 243 -9.52 15.85 18.11
C PHE A 243 -9.91 15.21 19.44
N SER A 244 -10.88 15.79 20.17
CA SER A 244 -11.45 15.21 21.40
C SER A 244 -12.15 13.87 21.24
N ASP A 245 -12.54 13.51 20.01
CA ASP A 245 -13.22 12.24 19.73
C ASP A 245 -12.24 11.08 19.53
N LEU A 246 -10.94 11.39 19.48
CA LEU A 246 -9.88 10.40 19.27
C LEU A 246 -9.53 9.67 20.56
N LYS A 247 -9.09 8.42 20.39
CA LYS A 247 -8.41 7.67 21.45
C LYS A 247 -6.91 7.77 21.22
N ALA A 248 -6.17 8.11 22.28
CA ALA A 248 -4.71 8.12 22.27
C ALA A 248 -4.16 6.91 23.03
N GLU A 249 -3.22 6.19 22.42
CA GLU A 249 -2.44 5.14 23.05
C GLU A 249 -0.97 5.53 23.02
N VAL A 250 -0.34 5.57 24.19
CA VAL A 250 1.09 5.90 24.34
C VAL A 250 1.86 4.64 24.68
N LYS A 251 2.87 4.32 23.85
CA LYS A 251 3.78 3.17 24.07
C LYS A 251 5.20 3.68 24.25
N ALA A 252 5.87 3.23 25.32
CA ALA A 252 7.31 3.47 25.47
C ALA A 252 8.09 2.67 24.40
N LYS A 253 9.19 3.26 23.92
CA LYS A 253 10.13 2.56 23.04
C LYS A 253 10.97 1.59 23.86
N ASP A 254 11.18 0.40 23.34
CA ASP A 254 11.95 -0.66 24.02
C ASP A 254 13.32 -0.16 24.47
N GLY A 255 13.62 -0.38 25.76
CA GLY A 255 14.85 0.08 26.40
C GLY A 255 14.92 1.59 26.71
N SER A 256 13.85 2.36 26.49
CA SER A 256 13.80 3.79 26.81
C SER A 256 12.71 4.11 27.83
N VAL A 257 13.07 4.88 28.85
CA VAL A 257 12.14 5.41 29.86
C VAL A 257 11.56 6.79 29.48
N ASN A 258 12.16 7.46 28.50
CA ASN A 258 11.85 8.85 28.15
C ASN A 258 11.34 9.01 26.72
N GLU A 259 11.33 7.95 25.92
CA GLU A 259 10.94 7.98 24.53
C GLU A 259 9.81 6.99 24.27
N GLY A 260 8.90 7.38 23.41
CA GLY A 260 7.77 6.54 23.03
C GLY A 260 7.13 6.99 21.75
N THR A 261 6.00 6.38 21.44
CA THR A 261 5.14 6.73 20.33
C THR A 261 3.73 6.90 20.84
N VAL A 262 3.04 7.95 20.42
CA VAL A 262 1.60 8.09 20.59
C VAL A 262 0.91 7.73 19.29
N THR A 263 -0.14 6.91 19.37
CA THR A 263 -1.01 6.53 18.27
C THR A 263 -2.41 7.04 18.55
N TYR A 264 -2.95 7.82 17.61
CA TYR A 264 -4.32 8.32 17.65
C TYR A 264 -5.22 7.47 16.77
N THR A 265 -6.37 7.07 17.30
CA THR A 265 -7.34 6.25 16.56
C THR A 265 -8.75 6.85 16.64
N TYR A 266 -9.49 6.72 15.55
CA TYR A 266 -10.92 7.03 15.45
C TYR A 266 -11.64 5.81 14.90
N GLU A 267 -12.70 5.33 15.56
CA GLU A 267 -13.44 4.10 15.19
C GLU A 267 -12.56 2.88 14.88
N GLY A 268 -11.43 2.78 15.60
CA GLY A 268 -10.47 1.68 15.43
C GLY A 268 -9.46 1.86 14.30
N GLN A 269 -9.58 2.93 13.49
CA GLN A 269 -8.61 3.27 12.46
C GLN A 269 -7.54 4.22 12.99
N ILE A 270 -6.29 4.01 12.60
CA ILE A 270 -5.20 4.94 12.94
C ILE A 270 -5.35 6.20 12.10
N VAL A 271 -5.49 7.34 12.77
CA VAL A 271 -5.60 8.67 12.13
C VAL A 271 -4.36 9.54 12.33
N GLY A 272 -3.41 9.09 13.14
CA GLY A 272 -2.11 9.73 13.33
C GLY A 272 -1.21 8.96 14.27
N LYS A 273 0.10 9.14 14.08
CA LYS A 273 1.15 8.55 14.91
C LYS A 273 2.31 9.54 15.01
N ALA A 274 2.85 9.71 16.22
CA ALA A 274 3.97 10.62 16.42
C ALA A 274 4.94 10.07 17.47
N ASP A 275 6.24 10.28 17.24
CA ASP A 275 7.27 10.00 18.23
C ASP A 275 7.25 11.08 19.32
N VAL A 276 7.34 10.67 20.56
CA VAL A 276 7.18 11.54 21.72
C VAL A 276 8.29 11.35 22.76
N THR A 277 8.51 12.43 23.52
CA THR A 277 9.21 12.37 24.80
C THR A 277 8.17 12.13 25.87
N LEU A 278 8.42 11.18 26.77
CA LEU A 278 7.49 10.81 27.84
C LEU A 278 7.75 11.60 29.12
N ASP A 279 6.70 11.79 29.92
CA ASP A 279 6.82 12.35 31.25
C ASP A 279 7.41 11.33 32.24
N ASN A 280 8.50 11.66 32.91
CA ASN A 280 9.21 10.81 33.88
C ASN A 280 8.38 10.47 35.16
N LYS A 281 7.12 10.86 35.24
CA LYS A 281 6.32 10.78 36.49
C LYS A 281 5.37 9.60 36.63
N LYS A 282 5.25 8.75 35.56
CA LYS A 282 4.44 7.52 35.68
C LYS A 282 5.14 6.38 34.93
N SER A 283 5.67 5.42 35.67
CA SER A 283 5.90 4.07 35.13
C SER A 283 4.55 3.54 34.62
N VAL A 284 4.44 3.32 33.31
CA VAL A 284 3.21 2.87 32.68
C VAL A 284 3.00 1.40 33.03
N GLU A 285 2.28 1.14 34.09
CA GLU A 285 1.60 -0.15 34.28
C GLU A 285 0.21 -0.06 33.64
N LYS A 286 0.02 -0.85 32.57
CA LYS A 286 -1.23 -1.20 31.85
C LYS A 286 -1.93 -0.10 31.04
N PRO A 287 -2.54 -0.45 29.90
CA PRO A 287 -3.30 0.46 29.05
C PRO A 287 -4.54 0.97 29.81
N THR A 288 -4.57 2.25 30.16
CA THR A 288 -5.73 2.89 30.78
C THR A 288 -6.61 3.49 29.70
N ILE A 289 -7.78 2.89 29.51
CA ILE A 289 -8.86 3.45 28.68
C ILE A 289 -9.50 4.57 29.46
N THR A 290 -9.24 5.83 29.12
CA THR A 290 -9.90 6.98 29.74
C THR A 290 -11.21 7.25 29.02
N LYS A 291 -12.34 6.93 29.66
CA LYS A 291 -13.67 7.45 29.31
C LYS A 291 -13.83 8.85 29.92
N GLY A 292 -14.31 9.78 29.13
CA GLY A 292 -14.69 11.13 29.58
C GLY A 292 -15.67 11.06 30.73
N THR A 293 -15.38 11.79 31.79
CA THR A 293 -16.20 11.89 33.02
C THR A 293 -17.23 12.97 32.90
N GLU A 294 -18.51 12.62 32.87
CA GLU A 294 -19.56 13.44 33.47
C GLU A 294 -19.73 13.04 34.94
N LYS A 295 -19.67 14.04 35.82
CA LYS A 295 -19.99 13.90 37.24
C LYS A 295 -21.48 14.03 37.44
N THR A 296 -22.15 13.02 37.96
CA THR A 296 -23.22 13.19 38.96
C THR A 296 -23.37 11.89 39.75
N GLY A 297 -23.42 12.04 41.06
CA GLY A 297 -23.43 10.94 42.03
C GLY A 297 -24.80 10.27 42.17
N THR A 298 -24.79 9.09 42.62
CA THR A 298 -25.44 8.56 43.83
C THR A 298 -25.37 7.04 43.85
N THR A 299 -24.94 6.52 44.98
CA THR A 299 -24.87 5.12 45.41
C THR A 299 -26.18 4.37 45.28
N THR A 300 -26.13 3.13 44.76
CA THR A 300 -26.83 1.96 45.38
C THR A 300 -26.27 0.64 44.77
N ASP A 301 -25.91 -0.24 45.68
CA ASP A 301 -25.58 -1.67 45.45
C ASP A 301 -26.64 -2.42 44.66
N ARG A 302 -26.24 -3.13 43.60
CA ARG A 302 -27.01 -4.27 43.13
C ARG A 302 -26.09 -5.27 42.39
N LYS A 303 -26.12 -6.49 42.89
CA LYS A 303 -25.44 -7.69 42.38
C LYS A 303 -25.66 -7.90 40.88
N GLU A 304 -24.58 -8.02 40.14
CA GLU A 304 -24.59 -8.48 38.74
C GLU A 304 -24.85 -9.98 38.63
N LYS A 305 -25.84 -10.29 37.82
CA LYS A 305 -26.16 -11.64 37.39
C LYS A 305 -25.59 -11.80 35.97
N GLU A 306 -24.64 -12.73 35.82
CA GLU A 306 -24.10 -13.08 34.50
C GLU A 306 -25.20 -13.49 33.53
N SER A 307 -25.26 -12.81 32.36
CA SER A 307 -25.99 -13.25 31.18
C SER A 307 -25.20 -12.99 29.91
N ARG A 308 -24.33 -13.92 29.58
CA ARG A 308 -23.71 -14.04 28.25
C ARG A 308 -23.76 -15.52 27.87
N PRO A 309 -24.58 -15.89 26.87
CA PRO A 309 -24.11 -16.10 25.50
C PRO A 309 -25.15 -15.86 24.39
N VAL A 310 -26.36 -15.40 24.68
CA VAL A 310 -27.46 -15.40 23.70
C VAL A 310 -27.24 -14.37 22.58
N VAL A 311 -26.63 -13.21 22.87
CA VAL A 311 -26.40 -12.15 21.88
C VAL A 311 -25.36 -12.54 20.84
N LEU A 312 -24.31 -13.27 21.24
CA LEU A 312 -23.26 -13.72 20.32
C LEU A 312 -23.77 -14.75 19.30
N ILE A 313 -24.66 -15.65 19.76
CA ILE A 313 -25.29 -16.66 18.87
C ILE A 313 -26.22 -16.00 17.86
N ALA A 314 -26.97 -14.96 18.26
CA ALA A 314 -27.86 -14.23 17.34
C ALA A 314 -27.09 -13.46 16.27
N VAL A 315 -25.97 -12.81 16.59
CA VAL A 315 -25.12 -12.11 15.62
C VAL A 315 -24.48 -13.07 14.62
N VAL A 316 -23.99 -14.24 15.08
CA VAL A 316 -23.41 -15.26 14.20
C VAL A 316 -24.47 -15.85 13.27
N ALA A 317 -25.69 -16.05 13.74
CA ALA A 317 -26.80 -16.55 12.92
C ALA A 317 -27.21 -15.55 11.81
N VAL A 318 -27.26 -14.25 12.12
CA VAL A 318 -27.56 -13.19 11.13
C VAL A 318 -26.45 -13.10 10.07
N VAL A 319 -25.19 -13.16 10.47
CA VAL A 319 -24.06 -13.14 9.53
C VAL A 319 -24.09 -14.37 8.60
N LEU A 320 -24.38 -15.57 9.15
CA LEU A 320 -24.50 -16.79 8.33
C LEU A 320 -25.66 -16.70 7.33
N VAL A 321 -26.81 -16.12 7.69
CA VAL A 321 -27.95 -15.92 6.77
C VAL A 321 -27.59 -14.92 5.66
N LEU A 322 -26.89 -13.84 5.98
CA LEU A 322 -26.44 -12.84 4.99
C LEU A 322 -25.39 -13.43 4.03
N VAL A 323 -24.45 -14.21 4.53
CA VAL A 323 -23.43 -14.87 3.69
C VAL A 323 -24.06 -15.93 2.78
N THR A 324 -24.94 -16.77 3.30
CA THR A 324 -25.65 -17.79 2.49
C THR A 324 -26.56 -17.14 1.45
N GLY A 325 -27.25 -16.03 1.78
CA GLY A 325 -28.05 -15.23 0.85
C GLY A 325 -27.20 -14.62 -0.27
N ALA A 326 -26.03 -14.05 0.05
CA ALA A 326 -25.11 -13.50 -0.93
C ALA A 326 -24.56 -14.57 -1.88
N VAL A 327 -24.16 -15.74 -1.35
CA VAL A 327 -23.68 -16.87 -2.17
C VAL A 327 -24.79 -17.40 -3.10
N ALA A 328 -26.02 -17.53 -2.59
CA ALA A 328 -27.16 -17.93 -3.42
C ALA A 328 -27.46 -16.92 -4.52
N TRP A 329 -27.40 -15.63 -4.23
CA TRP A 329 -27.59 -14.56 -5.22
C TRP A 329 -26.51 -14.54 -6.30
N ILE A 330 -25.24 -14.73 -5.93
CA ILE A 330 -24.12 -14.86 -6.89
C ILE A 330 -24.31 -16.07 -7.80
N LYS A 331 -24.67 -17.23 -7.24
CA LYS A 331 -24.96 -18.45 -8.03
C LYS A 331 -26.14 -18.24 -8.98
N TYR A 332 -27.20 -17.57 -8.53
CA TYR A 332 -28.34 -17.20 -9.36
C TYR A 332 -27.95 -16.29 -10.53
N LYS A 333 -27.16 -15.26 -10.26
CA LYS A 333 -26.67 -14.32 -11.28
C LYS A 333 -25.77 -15.00 -12.31
N GLN A 334 -24.90 -15.92 -11.88
CA GLN A 334 -24.06 -16.74 -12.75
C GLN A 334 -24.89 -17.71 -13.62
N ALA A 335 -25.90 -18.35 -13.04
CA ALA A 335 -26.79 -19.24 -13.78
C ALA A 335 -27.63 -18.49 -14.85
N LYS A 336 -28.10 -17.27 -14.53
CA LYS A 336 -28.80 -16.38 -15.45
C LYS A 336 -27.91 -15.96 -16.62
N SER A 337 -26.64 -15.59 -16.33
CA SER A 337 -25.63 -15.25 -17.36
C SER A 337 -25.32 -16.43 -18.29
N ARG A 338 -25.15 -17.66 -17.73
CA ARG A 338 -24.93 -18.88 -18.53
C ARG A 338 -26.13 -19.20 -19.45
N ARG A 339 -27.39 -18.97 -19.00
CA ARG A 339 -28.61 -19.12 -19.84
C ARG A 339 -28.64 -18.11 -20.99
N HIS A 340 -28.24 -16.86 -20.76
CA HIS A 340 -28.12 -15.84 -21.82
C HIS A 340 -27.06 -16.17 -22.86
N ARG A 341 -25.88 -16.64 -22.43
CA ARG A 341 -24.80 -17.09 -23.34
C ARG A 341 -25.25 -18.28 -24.22
N ARG A 342 -25.95 -19.28 -23.64
CA ARG A 342 -26.48 -20.43 -24.38
C ARG A 342 -27.57 -20.02 -25.42
N LYS A 343 -28.42 -19.05 -25.09
CA LYS A 343 -29.41 -18.51 -26.05
C LYS A 343 -28.74 -17.73 -27.19
N ARG A 344 -27.70 -16.96 -26.91
CA ARG A 344 -26.92 -16.26 -27.96
C ARG A 344 -26.18 -17.23 -28.89
N HIS A 345 -25.60 -18.30 -28.34
CA HIS A 345 -24.93 -19.33 -29.16
C HIS A 345 -25.90 -20.07 -30.07
N ARG A 346 -27.09 -20.46 -29.56
CA ARG A 346 -28.13 -21.11 -30.38
C ARG A 346 -28.66 -20.19 -31.49
N ARG A 347 -28.78 -18.88 -31.27
CA ARG A 347 -29.20 -17.93 -32.32
C ARG A 347 -28.12 -17.78 -33.41
N LYS A 348 -26.83 -17.76 -33.06
CA LYS A 348 -25.74 -17.70 -34.04
C LYS A 348 -25.58 -18.97 -34.87
N THR A 349 -25.80 -20.15 -34.30
CA THR A 349 -25.81 -21.42 -35.04
C THR A 349 -26.99 -21.58 -35.97
N SER A 350 -28.17 -21.08 -35.59
CA SER A 350 -29.36 -21.11 -36.44
C SER A 350 -29.28 -20.14 -37.65
N GLN A 351 -28.58 -19.01 -37.48
CA GLN A 351 -28.36 -18.09 -38.61
C GLN A 351 -27.27 -18.59 -39.59
N LYS A 352 -26.25 -19.36 -39.10
CA LYS A 352 -25.28 -20.01 -40.01
C LYS A 352 -25.88 -21.14 -40.87
N LYS A 353 -26.97 -21.77 -40.42
CA LYS A 353 -27.63 -22.82 -41.19
C LYS A 353 -28.66 -22.29 -42.23
N LYS A 354 -28.91 -20.98 -42.31
CA LYS A 354 -29.88 -20.34 -43.23
C LYS A 354 -29.23 -19.48 -44.32
N LYS A 355 -27.92 -19.57 -44.55
CA LYS A 355 -27.27 -18.99 -45.74
C LYS A 355 -27.07 -20.12 -46.75
N PRO A 356 -27.54 -19.94 -47.97
CA PRO A 356 -27.38 -20.94 -49.07
C PRO A 356 -25.89 -21.05 -49.47
#